data_89929c036ea413f5a696930e4a1b3bb3
#
_entry.id   89929c036ea413f5a696930e4a1b3bb3
#
_cell.length_a   1.000
_cell.length_b   1.000
_cell.length_c   1.000
_cell.angle_alpha   90.00
_cell.angle_beta   90.00
_cell.angle_gamma   90.00
#
_symmetry.space_group_name_H-M   'P 1'
#
loop_
_entity.id
_entity.type
_entity.pdbx_description
1 polymer ?
#
loop_
_entity_poly.entity_id
_entity_poly.type
_entity_poly.pdbx_seq_one_letter_code
_entity_poly.pdbx_strand_id
1 'polypeptide(L)'
;MSIAGPAGTNVNEDLVRVGDFNISTVGIINHLGDYYPIPFGGVIAELNIYEDIEHNAITGTAHIVDSYNMIANEELHGNERLVFKLSTPGRPGHIQDSVDASLETGYPFHIFAIKNRKQISETTVTYQLQFCSHDMMRNTRIRVDRAFTGNLGAMAADILKDPDGLNTKKPIFFEPTKNSDTVVIPNLHPFDALNLIAKRSISGNAKGVGYFFYET
;
A
#
# COMPACT_ATOMS: atom_id res chain seq x y z
N MET A 1 0.49 1.40 27.38
CA MET A 1 -0.26 1.96 26.25
C MET A 1 -0.35 3.46 26.48
N SER A 2 0.57 4.22 25.88
CA SER A 2 0.55 5.67 25.97
C SER A 2 -0.20 6.18 24.74
N ILE A 3 -1.41 6.67 24.95
CA ILE A 3 -2.23 7.28 23.91
C ILE A 3 -1.63 8.67 23.66
N ALA A 4 -1.10 8.92 22.48
CA ALA A 4 -0.68 10.24 22.08
C ALA A 4 -1.91 11.17 22.07
N GLY A 5 -1.83 12.27 22.83
CA GLY A 5 -2.84 13.31 22.83
C GLY A 5 -2.87 14.09 21.51
N PRO A 6 -3.80 15.06 21.39
CA PRO A 6 -4.07 15.75 20.13
C PRO A 6 -2.84 16.49 19.59
N ALA A 7 -2.78 16.58 18.27
CA ALA A 7 -1.74 17.17 17.44
C ALA A 7 -0.94 18.29 18.11
N GLY A 8 0.38 18.09 18.26
CA GLY A 8 1.29 19.16 18.60
C GLY A 8 2.33 18.89 19.70
N THR A 9 2.44 17.69 20.23
CA THR A 9 3.51 17.36 21.16
C THR A 9 4.62 16.58 20.45
N ASN A 10 5.82 17.11 20.46
CA ASN A 10 7.04 16.38 20.12
C ASN A 10 7.08 15.10 20.97
N VAL A 11 6.70 14.00 20.38
CA VAL A 11 6.84 12.68 20.99
C VAL A 11 8.34 12.39 20.94
N ASN A 12 8.92 12.06 22.07
CA ASN A 12 10.31 11.61 22.17
C ASN A 12 10.52 10.50 21.13
N GLU A 13 11.46 10.74 20.23
CA GLU A 13 11.81 9.80 19.14
C GLU A 13 12.54 8.54 19.68
N ASP A 14 12.72 8.43 20.99
CA ASP A 14 13.40 7.32 21.60
C ASP A 14 12.46 6.12 21.81
N LEU A 15 12.91 4.96 21.40
CA LEU A 15 12.26 3.67 21.59
C LEU A 15 12.20 3.39 23.10
N VAL A 16 11.02 3.55 23.68
CA VAL A 16 10.81 3.36 25.12
C VAL A 16 10.51 1.89 25.43
N ARG A 17 9.79 1.19 24.53
CA ARG A 17 9.41 -0.22 24.69
C ARG A 17 9.37 -0.93 23.34
N VAL A 18 9.52 -2.27 23.39
CA VAL A 18 9.33 -3.14 22.23
C VAL A 18 7.87 -3.06 21.79
N GLY A 19 7.65 -2.78 20.52
CA GLY A 19 6.30 -2.64 19.95
C GLY A 19 5.72 -1.22 20.03
N ASP A 20 6.49 -0.21 20.47
CA ASP A 20 6.07 1.19 20.37
C ASP A 20 5.99 1.61 18.90
N PHE A 21 4.94 2.33 18.54
CA PHE A 21 4.75 2.92 17.23
C PHE A 21 4.08 4.29 17.35
N ASN A 22 4.32 5.14 16.36
CA ASN A 22 3.70 6.44 16.24
C ASN A 22 2.76 6.44 15.03
N ILE A 23 1.51 6.83 15.26
CA ILE A 23 0.57 7.14 14.19
C ILE A 23 0.29 8.64 14.25
N SER A 24 0.72 9.37 13.23
CA SER A 24 0.57 10.83 13.20
C SER A 24 -0.71 11.27 12.52
N THR A 25 -1.19 10.49 11.55
CA THR A 25 -2.37 10.83 10.74
C THR A 25 -3.10 9.56 10.38
N VAL A 26 -4.41 9.53 10.59
CA VAL A 26 -5.28 8.49 10.04
C VAL A 26 -6.56 9.14 9.60
N GLY A 27 -7.04 8.79 8.42
CA GLY A 27 -8.30 9.29 7.90
C GLY A 27 -8.73 8.60 6.63
N ILE A 28 -9.94 8.94 6.20
CA ILE A 28 -10.50 8.50 4.93
C ILE A 28 -10.71 9.72 4.05
N ILE A 29 -10.41 9.56 2.77
CA ILE A 29 -10.76 10.52 1.73
C ILE A 29 -11.90 9.90 0.95
N ASN A 30 -13.02 10.60 0.91
CA ASN A 30 -14.19 10.16 0.16
C ASN A 30 -14.00 10.28 -1.36
N HIS A 31 -14.99 9.87 -2.11
CA HIS A 31 -14.98 9.92 -3.58
C HIS A 31 -14.98 11.37 -4.15
N LEU A 32 -15.40 12.36 -3.34
CA LEU A 32 -15.36 13.79 -3.69
C LEU A 32 -13.98 14.42 -3.43
N GLY A 33 -13.13 13.76 -2.65
CA GLY A 33 -11.82 14.25 -2.27
C GLY A 33 -11.77 14.90 -0.88
N ASP A 34 -12.87 14.87 -0.12
CA ASP A 34 -12.92 15.42 1.22
C ASP A 34 -12.23 14.48 2.21
N TYR A 35 -11.46 15.06 3.12
CA TYR A 35 -10.70 14.32 4.13
C TYR A 35 -11.44 14.28 5.45
N TYR A 36 -11.64 13.09 5.98
CA TYR A 36 -12.26 12.81 7.27
C TYR A 36 -11.24 12.18 8.21
N PRO A 37 -10.79 12.89 9.26
CA PRO A 37 -9.89 12.32 10.25
C PRO A 37 -10.59 11.25 11.07
N ILE A 38 -9.90 10.12 11.29
CA ILE A 38 -10.40 9.02 12.10
C ILE A 38 -9.49 8.84 13.30
N PRO A 39 -10.01 8.91 14.55
CA PRO A 39 -9.20 8.67 15.73
C PRO A 39 -8.75 7.21 15.80
N PHE A 40 -7.43 6.98 15.83
CA PHE A 40 -6.90 5.65 16.11
C PHE A 40 -7.11 5.31 17.60
N GLY A 41 -7.53 4.07 17.87
CA GLY A 41 -7.86 3.61 19.23
C GLY A 41 -9.27 4.01 19.71
N GLY A 42 -9.97 4.89 18.97
CA GLY A 42 -11.39 5.22 19.25
C GLY A 42 -12.33 4.60 18.21
N VAL A 43 -11.99 4.75 16.94
CA VAL A 43 -12.77 4.23 15.82
C VAL A 43 -12.03 3.07 15.14
N ILE A 44 -10.73 3.19 14.93
CA ILE A 44 -9.90 2.09 14.39
C ILE A 44 -9.38 1.28 15.57
N ALA A 45 -9.90 0.07 15.72
CA ALA A 45 -9.48 -0.86 16.77
C ALA A 45 -8.22 -1.63 16.39
N GLU A 46 -8.04 -1.91 15.10
CA GLU A 46 -6.92 -2.71 14.58
C GLU A 46 -6.62 -2.29 13.15
N LEU A 47 -5.33 -2.17 12.82
CA LEU A 47 -4.84 -1.88 11.47
C LEU A 47 -3.74 -2.90 11.14
N ASN A 48 -3.96 -3.69 10.11
CA ASN A 48 -3.00 -4.67 9.61
C ASN A 48 -2.56 -4.30 8.20
N ILE A 49 -1.27 -4.35 7.97
CA ILE A 49 -0.63 -4.16 6.67
C ILE A 49 0.10 -5.46 6.34
N TYR A 50 -0.13 -5.98 5.14
CA TYR A 50 0.47 -7.21 4.65
C TYR A 50 1.42 -6.89 3.51
N GLU A 51 2.68 -7.11 3.77
CA GLU A 51 3.79 -7.00 2.82
C GLU A 51 4.45 -8.37 2.72
N ASP A 52 4.62 -8.86 1.50
CA ASP A 52 5.13 -10.19 1.24
C ASP A 52 5.90 -10.21 -0.09
N ILE A 53 7.06 -10.84 -0.10
CA ILE A 53 7.91 -11.01 -1.28
C ILE A 53 7.24 -11.84 -2.40
N GLU A 54 6.30 -12.71 -2.06
CA GLU A 54 5.56 -13.52 -3.02
C GLU A 54 4.32 -12.81 -3.58
N HIS A 55 3.91 -11.70 -2.95
CA HIS A 55 2.78 -10.89 -3.38
C HIS A 55 3.24 -9.59 -4.01
N ASN A 56 2.64 -9.25 -5.15
CA ASN A 56 3.06 -8.11 -5.94
C ASN A 56 2.64 -6.74 -5.38
N ALA A 57 1.74 -6.73 -4.40
CA ALA A 57 1.16 -5.49 -3.89
C ALA A 57 0.93 -5.55 -2.39
N ILE A 58 1.03 -4.39 -1.75
CA ILE A 58 0.68 -4.23 -0.35
C ILE A 58 -0.85 -4.23 -0.22
N THR A 59 -1.35 -5.03 0.71
CA THR A 59 -2.76 -5.07 1.10
C THR A 59 -2.90 -4.90 2.60
N GLY A 60 -4.12 -4.69 3.07
CA GLY A 60 -4.34 -4.60 4.49
C GLY A 60 -5.80 -4.61 4.89
N THR A 61 -6.01 -4.62 6.20
CA THR A 61 -7.32 -4.59 6.82
C THR A 61 -7.36 -3.60 7.98
N ALA A 62 -8.47 -2.88 8.13
CA ALA A 62 -8.73 -2.03 9.27
C ALA A 62 -10.06 -2.46 9.92
N HIS A 63 -10.02 -2.76 11.21
CA HIS A 63 -11.21 -3.04 12.00
C HIS A 63 -11.76 -1.74 12.57
N ILE A 64 -12.98 -1.42 12.19
CA ILE A 64 -13.67 -0.19 12.59
C ILE A 64 -14.75 -0.50 13.62
N VAL A 65 -14.78 0.31 14.70
CA VAL A 65 -15.86 0.35 15.68
C VAL A 65 -16.56 1.68 15.48
N ASP A 66 -17.67 1.65 14.76
CA ASP A 66 -18.37 2.83 14.30
C ASP A 66 -19.59 3.11 15.18
N SER A 67 -19.50 4.17 15.95
CA SER A 67 -20.62 4.73 16.74
C SER A 67 -21.19 6.02 16.12
N TYR A 68 -20.62 6.49 15.01
CA TYR A 68 -21.01 7.73 14.32
C TYR A 68 -21.79 7.48 13.04
N ASN A 69 -21.97 6.19 12.67
CA ASN A 69 -22.58 5.79 11.40
C ASN A 69 -21.85 6.36 10.17
N MET A 70 -20.51 6.23 10.18
CA MET A 70 -19.64 6.75 9.12
C MET A 70 -20.05 6.29 7.74
N ILE A 71 -20.49 5.02 7.59
CA ILE A 71 -20.89 4.47 6.29
C ILE A 71 -22.02 5.30 5.67
N ALA A 72 -22.99 5.74 6.47
CA ALA A 72 -24.12 6.51 5.97
C ALA A 72 -23.82 8.01 5.90
N ASN A 73 -23.11 8.55 6.89
CA ASN A 73 -22.85 9.99 6.98
C ASN A 73 -21.79 10.44 5.96
N GLU A 74 -20.78 9.59 5.71
CA GLU A 74 -19.67 9.90 4.81
C GLU A 74 -19.80 9.20 3.45
N GLU A 75 -20.96 8.57 3.20
CA GLU A 75 -21.27 7.92 1.94
C GLU A 75 -20.15 6.97 1.45
N LEU A 76 -19.71 6.07 2.35
CA LEU A 76 -18.66 5.11 2.01
C LEU A 76 -19.18 4.05 1.03
N HIS A 77 -18.71 4.10 -0.22
CA HIS A 77 -19.16 3.24 -1.32
C HIS A 77 -18.14 2.18 -1.76
N GLY A 78 -16.89 2.23 -1.20
CA GLY A 78 -15.80 1.33 -1.58
C GLY A 78 -14.88 1.91 -2.66
N ASN A 79 -14.85 3.22 -2.84
CA ASN A 79 -13.93 3.93 -3.72
C ASN A 79 -13.12 4.98 -2.96
N GLU A 80 -13.17 4.92 -1.66
CA GLU A 80 -12.48 5.81 -0.76
C GLU A 80 -11.01 5.42 -0.64
N ARG A 81 -10.23 6.38 -0.13
CA ARG A 81 -8.82 6.17 0.12
C ARG A 81 -8.56 6.27 1.62
N LEU A 82 -7.84 5.29 2.13
CA LEU A 82 -7.34 5.28 3.49
C LEU A 82 -5.96 5.96 3.50
N VAL A 83 -5.83 6.98 4.32
CA VAL A 83 -4.55 7.68 4.55
C VAL A 83 -4.10 7.45 5.98
N PHE A 84 -2.82 7.17 6.14
CA PHE A 84 -2.19 7.09 7.45
C PHE A 84 -0.69 7.29 7.33
N LYS A 85 -0.10 7.72 8.42
CA LYS A 85 1.33 7.78 8.59
C LYS A 85 1.70 7.05 9.86
N LEU A 86 2.40 5.95 9.69
CA LEU A 86 2.87 5.06 10.75
C LEU A 86 4.39 5.10 10.76
N SER A 87 5.00 5.24 11.91
CA SER A 87 6.44 5.07 12.09
C SER A 87 6.74 4.30 13.37
N THR A 88 7.80 3.50 13.33
CA THR A 88 8.37 2.92 14.52
C THR A 88 9.44 3.87 15.06
N PRO A 89 9.42 4.22 16.37
CA PRO A 89 10.47 5.04 16.94
C PRO A 89 11.82 4.32 16.78
N GLY A 90 12.74 4.97 16.10
CA GLY A 90 14.07 4.43 15.84
C GLY A 90 15.06 4.77 16.94
N ARG A 91 16.13 3.98 17.07
CA ARG A 91 17.30 4.34 17.83
C ARG A 91 18.03 5.48 17.11
N PRO A 92 18.58 6.50 17.80
CA PRO A 92 19.37 7.53 17.16
C PRO A 92 20.44 6.93 16.21
N GLY A 93 20.42 7.33 14.94
CA GLY A 93 21.34 6.82 13.90
C GLY A 93 20.91 5.56 13.18
N HIS A 94 19.72 5.00 13.46
CA HIS A 94 19.11 3.91 12.69
C HIS A 94 18.00 4.42 11.79
N ILE A 95 17.80 3.74 10.66
CA ILE A 95 16.70 4.04 9.74
C ILE A 95 15.39 3.73 10.47
N GLN A 96 14.50 4.71 10.53
CA GLN A 96 13.14 4.51 10.99
C GLN A 96 12.35 3.78 9.90
N ASP A 97 11.76 2.66 10.26
CA ASP A 97 10.78 2.02 9.40
C ASP A 97 9.49 2.84 9.47
N SER A 98 9.06 3.36 8.33
CA SER A 98 7.84 4.16 8.24
C SER A 98 7.02 3.78 7.03
N VAL A 99 5.70 3.71 7.23
CA VAL A 99 4.72 3.62 6.15
C VAL A 99 4.03 4.96 6.06
N ASP A 100 4.26 5.68 4.97
CA ASP A 100 3.65 6.97 4.70
C ASP A 100 2.68 6.85 3.53
N ALA A 101 1.42 6.65 3.86
CA ALA A 101 0.29 6.62 2.94
C ALA A 101 -0.51 7.93 2.98
N SER A 102 0.17 9.05 3.20
CA SER A 102 -0.46 10.37 3.20
C SER A 102 -0.74 10.89 1.79
N LEU A 103 -1.57 11.92 1.70
CA LEU A 103 -1.78 12.63 0.43
C LEU A 103 -0.52 13.33 -0.08
N GLU A 104 0.33 13.76 0.83
CA GLU A 104 1.57 14.49 0.52
C GLU A 104 2.55 13.63 -0.25
N THR A 105 2.66 12.36 0.12
CA THR A 105 3.51 11.39 -0.61
C THR A 105 2.86 10.89 -1.90
N GLY A 106 1.53 10.97 -2.00
CA GLY A 106 0.77 10.52 -3.15
C GLY A 106 0.47 9.02 -3.18
N TYR A 107 0.65 8.29 -2.06
CA TYR A 107 0.49 6.83 -1.99
C TYR A 107 -0.63 6.36 -1.04
N PRO A 108 -1.82 7.01 -0.99
CA PRO A 108 -2.92 6.54 -0.18
C PRO A 108 -3.38 5.15 -0.63
N PHE A 109 -3.81 4.33 0.32
CA PHE A 109 -4.40 3.04 0.02
C PHE A 109 -5.84 3.17 -0.45
N HIS A 110 -6.27 2.30 -1.35
CA HIS A 110 -7.66 2.24 -1.82
C HIS A 110 -8.46 1.24 -1.01
N ILE A 111 -9.57 1.66 -0.47
CA ILE A 111 -10.57 0.78 0.15
C ILE A 111 -11.36 0.15 -0.99
N PHE A 112 -11.37 -1.19 -1.03
CA PHE A 112 -12.06 -1.92 -2.09
C PHE A 112 -13.19 -2.82 -1.60
N ALA A 113 -13.28 -3.06 -0.29
CA ALA A 113 -14.37 -3.84 0.29
C ALA A 113 -14.63 -3.49 1.75
N ILE A 114 -15.89 -3.58 2.13
CA ILE A 114 -16.38 -3.53 3.51
C ILE A 114 -16.94 -4.91 3.83
N LYS A 115 -16.38 -5.58 4.83
CA LYS A 115 -16.76 -6.95 5.24
C LYS A 115 -17.11 -7.05 6.71
N ASN A 116 -17.69 -8.18 7.09
CA ASN A 116 -17.94 -8.56 8.48
C ASN A 116 -18.74 -7.51 9.28
N ARG A 117 -19.66 -6.80 8.60
CA ARG A 117 -20.51 -5.81 9.28
C ARG A 117 -21.41 -6.49 10.31
N LYS A 118 -21.28 -6.06 11.55
CA LYS A 118 -22.04 -6.58 12.68
C LYS A 118 -22.47 -5.44 13.60
N GLN A 119 -23.74 -5.41 13.97
CA GLN A 119 -24.23 -4.51 14.98
C GLN A 119 -23.91 -5.09 16.36
N ILE A 120 -23.25 -4.31 17.21
CA ILE A 120 -22.88 -4.68 18.58
C ILE A 120 -23.89 -4.12 19.58
N SER A 121 -24.38 -2.90 19.36
CA SER A 121 -25.38 -2.23 20.18
C SER A 121 -26.33 -1.45 19.29
N GLU A 122 -27.32 -0.78 19.90
CA GLU A 122 -28.27 0.08 19.18
C GLU A 122 -27.56 1.20 18.39
N THR A 123 -26.43 1.66 18.89
CA THR A 123 -25.68 2.80 18.32
C THR A 123 -24.33 2.44 17.73
N THR A 124 -23.88 1.19 17.85
CA THR A 124 -22.50 0.81 17.45
C THR A 124 -22.51 -0.35 16.48
N VAL A 125 -21.84 -0.17 15.37
CA VAL A 125 -21.60 -1.18 14.33
C VAL A 125 -20.11 -1.42 14.20
N THR A 126 -19.69 -2.67 14.02
CA THR A 126 -18.33 -3.00 13.63
C THR A 126 -18.29 -3.51 12.22
N TYR A 127 -17.20 -3.23 11.52
CA TYR A 127 -16.92 -3.75 10.21
C TYR A 127 -15.42 -3.75 9.92
N GLN A 128 -15.05 -4.44 8.88
CA GLN A 128 -13.68 -4.53 8.42
C GLN A 128 -13.56 -3.86 7.05
N LEU A 129 -12.72 -2.85 6.96
CA LEU A 129 -12.29 -2.28 5.69
C LEU A 129 -11.15 -3.12 5.14
N GLN A 130 -11.23 -3.48 3.87
CA GLN A 130 -10.10 -4.07 3.14
C GLN A 130 -9.55 -3.03 2.18
N PHE A 131 -8.25 -2.88 2.20
CA PHE A 131 -7.57 -1.89 1.37
C PHE A 131 -6.36 -2.48 0.66
N CYS A 132 -5.94 -1.85 -0.42
CA CYS A 132 -4.78 -2.23 -1.19
C CYS A 132 -4.07 -0.99 -1.75
N SER A 133 -2.86 -1.18 -2.24
CA SER A 133 -2.10 -0.11 -2.89
C SER A 133 -2.78 0.41 -4.15
N HIS A 134 -2.44 1.62 -4.56
CA HIS A 134 -2.92 2.23 -5.79
C HIS A 134 -2.58 1.40 -7.02
N ASP A 135 -1.37 0.85 -7.06
CA ASP A 135 -0.89 0.06 -8.19
C ASP A 135 -1.70 -1.24 -8.36
N MET A 136 -2.11 -1.86 -7.25
CA MET A 136 -3.03 -3.00 -7.29
C MET A 136 -4.37 -2.63 -7.94
N MET A 137 -4.96 -1.48 -7.58
CA MET A 137 -6.22 -1.03 -8.18
C MET A 137 -6.07 -0.75 -9.68
N ARG A 138 -4.96 -0.14 -10.09
CA ARG A 138 -4.68 0.07 -11.51
C ARG A 138 -4.45 -1.24 -12.24
N ASN A 139 -3.70 -2.16 -11.65
CA ASN A 139 -3.40 -3.46 -12.24
C ASN A 139 -4.67 -4.23 -12.65
N THR A 140 -5.75 -4.16 -11.88
CA THR A 140 -7.00 -4.86 -12.19
C THR A 140 -7.71 -4.32 -13.43
N ARG A 141 -7.44 -3.09 -13.85
CA ARG A 141 -8.15 -2.39 -14.93
C ARG A 141 -7.36 -2.33 -16.24
N ILE A 142 -6.06 -2.61 -16.18
CA ILE A 142 -5.13 -2.39 -17.29
C ILE A 142 -4.64 -3.71 -17.85
N ARG A 143 -4.34 -3.70 -19.14
CA ARG A 143 -3.73 -4.83 -19.84
C ARG A 143 -2.52 -4.34 -20.62
N VAL A 144 -1.49 -5.17 -20.66
CA VAL A 144 -0.29 -4.97 -21.47
C VAL A 144 -0.36 -5.95 -22.64
N ASP A 145 -0.38 -5.41 -23.84
CA ASP A 145 -0.44 -6.18 -25.09
C ASP A 145 0.58 -5.62 -26.07
N ARG A 146 1.83 -5.91 -25.86
CA ARG A 146 2.92 -5.47 -26.75
C ARG A 146 4.17 -6.32 -26.61
N ALA A 147 5.07 -6.21 -27.60
CA ALA A 147 6.38 -6.79 -27.57
C ALA A 147 7.41 -5.78 -27.02
N PHE A 148 8.30 -6.28 -26.19
CA PHE A 148 9.46 -5.55 -25.69
C PHE A 148 10.74 -6.23 -26.19
N THR A 149 11.78 -5.44 -26.49
CA THR A 149 13.09 -5.94 -26.86
C THR A 149 14.15 -5.17 -26.11
N GLY A 150 15.07 -5.86 -25.46
CA GLY A 150 16.21 -5.28 -24.75
C GLY A 150 16.47 -5.91 -23.38
N ASN A 151 16.98 -5.12 -22.46
CA ASN A 151 17.27 -5.57 -21.10
C ASN A 151 15.97 -5.78 -20.29
N LEU A 152 15.86 -6.90 -19.61
CA LEU A 152 14.64 -7.29 -18.91
C LEU A 152 14.29 -6.35 -17.73
N GLY A 153 15.29 -5.85 -17.02
CA GLY A 153 15.05 -4.86 -15.96
C GLY A 153 14.50 -3.53 -16.51
N ALA A 154 14.97 -3.08 -17.67
CA ALA A 154 14.45 -1.90 -18.34
C ALA A 154 12.99 -2.10 -18.79
N MET A 155 12.65 -3.27 -19.34
CA MET A 155 11.27 -3.60 -19.72
C MET A 155 10.33 -3.56 -18.51
N ALA A 156 10.76 -4.08 -17.37
CA ALA A 156 9.99 -4.03 -16.14
C ALA A 156 9.75 -2.58 -15.70
N ALA A 157 10.78 -1.74 -15.75
CA ALA A 157 10.64 -0.31 -15.45
C ALA A 157 9.70 0.42 -16.42
N ASP A 158 9.72 0.07 -17.70
CA ASP A 158 8.81 0.63 -18.71
C ASP A 158 7.35 0.29 -18.41
N ILE A 159 7.06 -0.96 -18.01
CA ILE A 159 5.69 -1.38 -17.64
C ILE A 159 5.22 -0.64 -16.39
N LEU A 160 6.10 -0.46 -15.39
CA LEU A 160 5.76 0.22 -14.14
C LEU A 160 5.50 1.71 -14.35
N LYS A 161 6.27 2.37 -15.21
CA LYS A 161 6.21 3.83 -15.45
C LYS A 161 5.29 4.23 -16.58
N ASP A 162 4.78 3.30 -17.36
CA ASP A 162 3.90 3.58 -18.51
C ASP A 162 2.71 4.44 -18.06
N PRO A 163 2.53 5.65 -18.60
CA PRO A 163 1.41 6.53 -18.26
C PRO A 163 0.03 5.91 -18.52
N ASP A 164 -0.07 5.12 -19.59
CA ASP A 164 -1.28 4.36 -19.95
C ASP A 164 -1.38 3.03 -19.20
N GLY A 165 -0.29 2.64 -18.53
CA GLY A 165 -0.15 1.44 -17.71
C GLY A 165 -0.32 1.70 -16.21
N LEU A 166 0.53 1.09 -15.39
CA LEU A 166 0.52 1.26 -13.93
C LEU A 166 0.79 2.70 -13.51
N ASN A 167 1.67 3.41 -14.23
CA ASN A 167 2.06 4.78 -13.94
C ASN A 167 2.40 4.99 -12.46
N THR A 168 3.14 4.04 -11.90
CA THR A 168 3.53 4.12 -10.51
C THR A 168 4.31 5.39 -10.21
N LYS A 169 3.96 6.05 -9.12
CA LYS A 169 4.67 7.23 -8.61
C LYS A 169 5.74 6.86 -7.60
N LYS A 170 5.75 5.59 -7.17
CA LYS A 170 6.72 5.09 -6.22
C LYS A 170 8.12 5.01 -6.82
N PRO A 171 9.16 5.16 -5.99
CA PRO A 171 10.53 4.88 -6.42
C PRO A 171 10.64 3.41 -6.81
N ILE A 172 11.33 3.15 -7.92
CA ILE A 172 11.58 1.78 -8.39
C ILE A 172 13.02 1.43 -8.08
N PHE A 173 13.20 0.34 -7.38
CA PHE A 173 14.49 -0.29 -7.18
C PHE A 173 14.51 -1.64 -7.90
N PHE A 174 15.54 -1.90 -8.69
CA PHE A 174 15.75 -3.22 -9.29
C PHE A 174 17.24 -3.56 -9.37
N GLU A 175 17.55 -4.82 -9.15
CA GLU A 175 18.89 -5.33 -9.39
C GLU A 175 19.16 -5.47 -10.89
N PRO A 176 20.38 -5.19 -11.35
CA PRO A 176 20.73 -5.31 -12.75
C PRO A 176 20.53 -6.72 -13.30
N THR A 177 19.86 -6.84 -14.44
CA THR A 177 19.71 -8.09 -15.16
C THR A 177 20.83 -8.24 -16.20
N LYS A 178 21.33 -9.47 -16.35
CA LYS A 178 22.43 -9.78 -17.28
C LYS A 178 21.95 -9.96 -18.72
N ASN A 179 20.76 -10.50 -18.89
CA ASN A 179 20.26 -10.91 -20.20
C ASN A 179 19.39 -9.83 -20.85
N SER A 180 19.44 -9.84 -22.18
CA SER A 180 18.49 -9.14 -23.04
C SER A 180 17.69 -10.19 -23.81
N ASP A 181 16.42 -9.92 -24.04
CA ASP A 181 15.50 -10.84 -24.71
C ASP A 181 14.46 -10.05 -25.51
N THR A 182 13.69 -10.75 -26.32
CA THR A 182 12.45 -10.24 -26.91
C THR A 182 11.28 -10.96 -26.27
N VAL A 183 10.48 -10.21 -25.51
CA VAL A 183 9.35 -10.72 -24.77
C VAL A 183 8.06 -10.16 -25.36
N VAL A 184 7.19 -11.05 -25.82
CA VAL A 184 5.83 -10.69 -26.24
C VAL A 184 4.91 -10.91 -25.04
N ILE A 185 4.21 -9.87 -24.63
CA ILE A 185 3.22 -9.94 -23.53
C ILE A 185 1.84 -10.04 -24.13
N PRO A 186 1.16 -11.18 -23.97
CA PRO A 186 -0.11 -11.46 -24.63
C PRO A 186 -1.30 -10.99 -23.76
N ASN A 187 -1.61 -9.71 -23.76
CA ASN A 187 -2.78 -9.15 -23.06
C ASN A 187 -2.86 -9.54 -21.57
N LEU A 188 -1.73 -9.45 -20.86
CA LEU A 188 -1.65 -9.75 -19.42
C LEU A 188 -1.93 -8.53 -18.57
N HIS A 189 -2.32 -8.73 -17.32
CA HIS A 189 -2.25 -7.66 -16.34
C HIS A 189 -0.78 -7.25 -16.08
N PRO A 190 -0.51 -5.98 -15.74
CA PRO A 190 0.86 -5.52 -15.52
C PRO A 190 1.66 -6.37 -14.54
N PHE A 191 1.07 -6.78 -13.41
CA PHE A 191 1.77 -7.64 -12.43
C PHE A 191 2.10 -9.03 -12.99
N ASP A 192 1.19 -9.60 -13.80
CA ASP A 192 1.46 -10.88 -14.48
C ASP A 192 2.59 -10.72 -15.52
N ALA A 193 2.59 -9.59 -16.22
CA ALA A 193 3.65 -9.26 -17.17
C ALA A 193 5.01 -9.08 -16.47
N LEU A 194 5.05 -8.40 -15.33
CA LEU A 194 6.25 -8.24 -14.50
C LEU A 194 6.75 -9.60 -13.98
N ASN A 195 5.85 -10.45 -13.50
CA ASN A 195 6.19 -11.81 -13.06
C ASN A 195 6.73 -12.68 -14.22
N LEU A 196 6.18 -12.51 -15.43
CA LEU A 196 6.70 -13.17 -16.63
C LEU A 196 8.13 -12.74 -16.94
N ILE A 197 8.41 -11.43 -16.85
CA ILE A 197 9.75 -10.87 -17.05
C ILE A 197 10.70 -11.34 -15.94
N ALA A 198 10.27 -11.29 -14.67
CA ALA A 198 11.07 -11.72 -13.54
C ALA A 198 11.53 -13.18 -13.67
N LYS A 199 10.61 -14.08 -14.08
CA LYS A 199 10.92 -15.51 -14.31
C LYS A 199 11.95 -15.76 -15.43
N ARG A 200 12.07 -14.84 -16.38
CA ARG A 200 13.05 -14.93 -17.50
C ARG A 200 14.36 -14.21 -17.20
N SER A 201 14.37 -13.39 -16.16
CA SER A 201 15.52 -12.57 -15.80
C SER A 201 16.63 -13.40 -15.18
N ILE A 202 17.86 -13.17 -15.63
CA ILE A 202 19.07 -13.78 -15.09
C ILE A 202 19.80 -12.70 -14.29
N SER A 203 20.17 -13.02 -13.05
CA SER A 203 20.86 -12.08 -12.18
C SER A 203 22.19 -11.61 -12.80
N GLY A 204 22.42 -10.32 -12.78
CA GLY A 204 23.73 -9.72 -13.08
C GLY A 204 24.75 -10.00 -12.00
N ASN A 205 24.30 -10.33 -10.79
CA ASN A 205 25.14 -10.72 -9.66
C ASN A 205 25.29 -12.24 -9.64
N ALA A 206 26.54 -12.73 -9.57
CA ALA A 206 26.85 -14.16 -9.63
C ALA A 206 26.22 -15.02 -8.50
N LYS A 207 25.57 -14.40 -7.53
CA LYS A 207 24.96 -15.06 -6.36
C LYS A 207 23.42 -15.10 -6.38
N GLY A 208 22.78 -14.45 -7.35
CA GLY A 208 21.30 -14.40 -7.45
C GLY A 208 20.76 -15.59 -8.21
N VAL A 209 19.70 -16.21 -7.73
CA VAL A 209 19.06 -17.39 -8.34
C VAL A 209 17.81 -17.02 -9.14
N GLY A 210 17.19 -15.86 -8.90
CA GLY A 210 15.97 -15.42 -9.57
C GLY A 210 15.57 -14.02 -9.14
N TYR A 211 14.48 -13.53 -9.73
CA TYR A 211 13.90 -12.23 -9.41
C TYR A 211 12.47 -12.40 -8.93
N PHE A 212 12.12 -11.57 -7.96
CA PHE A 212 10.76 -11.37 -7.53
C PHE A 212 10.38 -9.92 -7.78
N PHE A 213 9.11 -9.69 -8.09
CA PHE A 213 8.53 -8.36 -8.14
C PHE A 213 7.56 -8.22 -6.96
N TYR A 214 7.82 -7.30 -6.08
CA TYR A 214 6.95 -6.98 -4.94
C TYR A 214 7.03 -5.49 -4.61
N GLU A 215 6.03 -5.03 -3.93
CA GLU A 215 5.88 -3.67 -3.43
C GLU A 215 6.24 -3.63 -1.95
N THR A 216 6.96 -2.59 -1.52
CA THR A 216 7.38 -2.36 -0.14
C THR A 216 7.19 -0.89 0.24
#